data_86f5858d83faeeeaf646000c7814a366
#
_entry.id   86f5858d83faeeeaf646000c7814a366
#
_cell.length_a   1.000
_cell.length_b   1.000
_cell.length_c   1.000
_cell.angle_alpha   90.00
_cell.angle_beta   90.00
_cell.angle_gamma   90.00
#
_symmetry.space_group_name_H-M   'P 1'
#
loop_
_entity.id
_entity.type
_entity.pdbx_description
1 polymer ?
#
loop_
_entity_poly.entity_id
_entity_poly.type
_entity_poly.pdbx_seq_one_letter_code
_entity_poly.pdbx_strand_id
1 'polypeptide(L)'
;MTILGVDPGTRKVGFAVLDDRGETHDLGIELIADFVVRVHALKERWAFEAIAVGMGTNARALGTDLAALGVPVSYVDERETTLRARSLYFADHPPRGWRRLIPLGMQLPPRPIDDYAAVLIARRYLADGGNHGVKG
;
A
#
# COMPACT_ATOMS: atom_id res chain seq x y z
N MET A 1 11.88 -12.89 -0.72
CA MET A 1 11.78 -11.57 -1.37
C MET A 1 10.88 -10.67 -0.56
N THR A 2 11.26 -9.44 -0.41
CA THR A 2 10.47 -8.43 0.31
C THR A 2 10.10 -7.32 -0.66
N ILE A 3 8.89 -6.80 -0.58
CA ILE A 3 8.43 -5.74 -1.46
C ILE A 3 7.80 -4.61 -0.66
N LEU A 4 7.82 -3.42 -1.26
CA LEU A 4 7.16 -2.25 -0.69
C LEU A 4 5.93 -1.93 -1.51
N GLY A 5 4.76 -1.92 -0.89
CA GLY A 5 3.52 -1.44 -1.49
C GLY A 5 3.31 0.01 -1.14
N VAL A 6 2.84 0.79 -2.10
CA VAL A 6 2.65 2.23 -1.95
C VAL A 6 1.30 2.64 -2.50
N ASP A 7 0.52 3.32 -1.69
CA ASP A 7 -0.77 3.91 -2.10
C ASP A 7 -0.63 5.43 -2.06
N PRO A 8 -0.37 6.07 -3.21
CA PRO A 8 -0.15 7.51 -3.23
C PRO A 8 -1.46 8.30 -3.11
N GLY A 9 -1.44 9.32 -2.28
CA GLY A 9 -2.52 10.27 -2.14
C GLY A 9 -2.06 11.68 -2.47
N THR A 10 -2.90 12.66 -2.22
CA THR A 10 -2.57 14.06 -2.51
C THR A 10 -1.69 14.68 -1.42
N ARG A 11 -1.84 14.26 -0.18
CA ARG A 11 -1.07 14.78 0.95
C ARG A 11 -0.31 13.70 1.68
N LYS A 12 -0.87 12.50 1.72
CA LYS A 12 -0.34 11.38 2.48
C LYS A 12 -0.14 10.19 1.57
N VAL A 13 0.77 9.33 1.96
CA VAL A 13 1.07 8.11 1.23
C VAL A 13 0.97 6.96 2.21
N GLY A 14 0.20 5.94 1.86
CA GLY A 14 0.17 4.70 2.60
C GLY A 14 1.29 3.79 2.12
N PHE A 15 1.90 3.05 3.02
CA PHE A 15 2.94 2.10 2.64
C PHE A 15 2.81 0.81 3.44
N ALA A 16 3.32 -0.26 2.87
CA ALA A 16 3.39 -1.55 3.54
C ALA A 16 4.57 -2.34 3.02
N VAL A 17 5.26 -3.03 3.91
CA VAL A 17 6.35 -3.94 3.55
C VAL A 17 5.85 -5.36 3.73
N LEU A 18 5.89 -6.14 2.67
CA LEU A 18 5.41 -7.52 2.67
C LEU A 18 6.50 -8.47 2.20
N ASP A 19 6.43 -9.72 2.66
CA ASP A 19 7.27 -10.78 2.12
C ASP A 19 6.55 -11.44 0.92
N ASP A 20 7.20 -12.41 0.29
CA ASP A 20 6.67 -13.09 -0.88
C ASP A 20 5.49 -14.01 -0.57
N ARG A 21 5.17 -14.21 0.68
CA ARG A 21 3.97 -14.94 1.12
C ARG A 21 2.78 -14.00 1.31
N GLY A 22 3.00 -12.70 1.18
CA GLY A 22 1.97 -11.70 1.40
C GLY A 22 1.79 -11.31 2.86
N GLU A 23 2.68 -11.73 3.74
CA GLU A 23 2.64 -11.31 5.14
C GLU A 23 3.20 -9.92 5.30
N THR A 24 2.52 -9.11 6.10
CA THR A 24 2.91 -7.72 6.36
C THR A 24 3.89 -7.62 7.50
N HIS A 25 5.03 -7.00 7.25
CA HIS A 25 6.07 -6.80 8.25
C HIS A 25 6.08 -5.39 8.81
N ASP A 26 5.61 -4.43 8.03
CA ASP A 26 5.52 -3.04 8.44
C ASP A 26 4.45 -2.37 7.62
N LEU A 27 3.79 -1.38 8.19
CA LEU A 27 2.83 -0.57 7.44
C LEU A 27 2.63 0.76 8.15
N GLY A 28 2.18 1.75 7.40
CA GLY A 28 1.95 3.06 7.98
C GLY A 28 1.52 4.07 6.94
N ILE A 29 1.36 5.30 7.41
CA ILE A 29 0.99 6.44 6.59
C ILE A 29 2.00 7.54 6.86
N GLU A 30 2.50 8.17 5.80
CA GLU A 30 3.47 9.24 5.91
C GLU A 30 3.02 10.43 5.06
N LEU A 31 3.44 11.64 5.43
CA LEU A 31 3.23 12.80 4.58
C LEU A 31 4.07 12.66 3.31
N ILE A 32 3.52 13.11 2.18
CA ILE A 32 4.25 13.03 0.91
C ILE A 32 5.62 13.70 1.01
N ALA A 33 5.69 14.85 1.68
CA ALA A 33 6.94 15.58 1.80
C ALA A 33 8.03 14.79 2.52
N ASP A 34 7.66 13.86 3.38
CA ASP A 34 8.60 13.08 4.19
C ASP A 34 8.78 11.66 3.68
N PHE A 35 8.02 11.27 2.66
CA PHE A 35 7.93 9.87 2.26
C PHE A 35 9.26 9.33 1.71
N VAL A 36 9.96 10.10 0.90
CA VAL A 36 11.23 9.63 0.31
C VAL A 36 12.25 9.32 1.41
N VAL A 37 12.31 10.17 2.43
CA VAL A 37 13.19 9.92 3.59
C VAL A 37 12.77 8.65 4.32
N ARG A 38 11.45 8.47 4.49
CA ARG A 38 10.92 7.28 5.14
C ARG A 38 11.28 6.02 4.37
N VAL A 39 11.19 6.08 3.04
CA VAL A 39 11.50 4.92 2.18
C VAL A 39 12.96 4.54 2.29
N HIS A 40 13.87 5.49 2.39
CA HIS A 40 15.28 5.19 2.61
C HIS A 40 15.48 4.39 3.90
N ALA A 41 14.82 4.81 4.97
CA ALA A 41 14.90 4.10 6.25
C ALA A 41 14.29 2.70 6.16
N LEU A 42 13.17 2.56 5.45
CA LEU A 42 12.53 1.27 5.25
C LEU A 42 13.42 0.33 4.46
N LYS A 43 14.12 0.85 3.44
CA LYS A 43 15.01 0.04 2.63
C LYS A 43 16.20 -0.47 3.44
N GLU A 44 16.75 0.34 4.31
CA GLU A 44 17.83 -0.09 5.18
C GLU A 44 17.40 -1.18 6.14
N ARG A 45 16.16 -1.08 6.64
CA ARG A 45 15.64 -2.06 7.59
C ARG A 45 15.19 -3.35 6.94
N TRP A 46 14.50 -3.27 5.79
CA TRP A 46 13.83 -4.42 5.19
C TRP A 46 14.47 -4.92 3.90
N ALA A 47 15.34 -4.12 3.29
CA ALA A 47 16.04 -4.48 2.04
C ALA A 47 15.08 -4.99 0.96
N PHE A 48 13.94 -4.30 0.76
CA PHE A 48 12.97 -4.72 -0.25
C PHE A 48 13.56 -4.66 -1.66
N GLU A 49 13.13 -5.57 -2.50
CA GLU A 49 13.68 -5.77 -3.85
C GLU A 49 12.81 -5.20 -4.96
N ALA A 50 11.61 -4.79 -4.64
CA ALA A 50 10.68 -4.23 -5.61
C ALA A 50 9.72 -3.28 -4.92
N ILE A 51 9.18 -2.33 -5.70
CA ILE A 51 8.20 -1.37 -5.21
C ILE A 51 6.99 -1.47 -6.11
N ALA A 52 5.80 -1.64 -5.51
CA ALA A 52 4.52 -1.66 -6.22
C ALA A 52 3.75 -0.39 -5.85
N VAL A 53 3.46 0.45 -6.84
CA VAL A 53 2.75 1.71 -6.63
C VAL A 53 1.35 1.61 -7.23
N GLY A 54 0.34 1.90 -6.43
CA GLY A 54 -1.03 1.95 -6.93
C GLY A 54 -1.21 3.10 -7.91
N MET A 55 -1.91 2.84 -9.01
CA MET A 55 -2.21 3.87 -10.01
C MET A 55 -3.24 4.84 -9.45
N GLY A 56 -2.84 6.06 -9.22
CA GLY A 56 -3.72 7.08 -8.68
C GLY A 56 -3.08 8.44 -8.79
N THR A 57 -3.59 9.40 -8.03
CA THR A 57 -3.06 10.75 -8.04
C THR A 57 -1.58 10.73 -7.65
N ASN A 58 -0.76 11.42 -8.44
CA ASN A 58 0.69 11.55 -8.20
C ASN A 58 1.47 10.23 -8.27
N ALA A 59 0.86 9.14 -8.74
CA ALA A 59 1.55 7.84 -8.80
C ALA A 59 2.84 7.91 -9.62
N ARG A 60 2.78 8.52 -10.79
CA ARG A 60 3.94 8.59 -11.68
C ARG A 60 5.07 9.47 -11.12
N ALA A 61 4.70 10.62 -10.55
CA ALA A 61 5.69 11.51 -9.95
C ALA A 61 6.40 10.82 -8.78
N LEU A 62 5.63 10.16 -7.92
CA LEU A 62 6.17 9.44 -6.78
C LEU A 62 7.03 8.26 -7.24
N GLY A 63 6.55 7.52 -8.24
CA GLY A 63 7.30 6.39 -8.79
C GLY A 63 8.64 6.81 -9.37
N THR A 64 8.71 7.98 -10.00
CA THR A 64 9.97 8.51 -10.52
C THR A 64 10.95 8.77 -9.38
N ASP A 65 10.48 9.37 -8.29
CA ASP A 65 11.32 9.62 -7.12
C ASP A 65 11.81 8.31 -6.49
N LEU A 66 10.93 7.31 -6.42
CA LEU A 66 11.29 6.02 -5.84
C LEU A 66 12.24 5.22 -6.73
N ALA A 67 12.13 5.37 -8.04
CA ALA A 67 13.03 4.68 -8.98
C ALA A 67 14.48 5.10 -8.78
N ALA A 68 14.72 6.30 -8.24
CA ALA A 68 16.06 6.77 -7.96
C ALA A 68 16.78 5.94 -6.88
N LEU A 69 16.03 5.11 -6.14
CA LEU A 69 16.62 4.20 -5.15
C LEU A 69 17.30 2.99 -5.77
N GLY A 70 17.15 2.80 -7.08
CA GLY A 70 17.71 1.64 -7.77
C GLY A 70 16.91 0.36 -7.62
N VAL A 71 15.68 0.46 -7.16
CA VAL A 71 14.77 -0.67 -6.98
C VAL A 71 13.70 -0.61 -8.06
N PRO A 72 13.37 -1.72 -8.73
CA PRO A 72 12.32 -1.72 -9.76
C PRO A 72 10.99 -1.23 -9.21
N VAL A 73 10.34 -0.35 -9.95
CA VAL A 73 9.02 0.21 -9.61
C VAL A 73 8.00 -0.29 -10.62
N SER A 74 6.90 -0.85 -10.13
CA SER A 74 5.78 -1.30 -10.94
C SER A 74 4.52 -0.58 -10.53
N TYR A 75 3.62 -0.33 -11.49
CA TYR A 75 2.34 0.31 -11.21
C TYR A 75 1.25 -0.73 -11.23
N VAL A 76 0.38 -0.69 -10.23
CA VAL A 76 -0.68 -1.67 -10.02
C VAL A 76 -2.02 -0.99 -10.07
N ASP A 77 -2.97 -1.59 -10.81
CA ASP A 77 -4.34 -1.10 -10.84
C ASP A 77 -4.96 -1.28 -9.46
N GLU A 78 -5.41 -0.19 -8.86
CA GLU A 78 -5.97 -0.21 -7.52
C GLU A 78 -7.50 -0.16 -7.48
N ARG A 79 -8.16 -0.49 -8.60
CA ARG A 79 -9.62 -0.57 -8.59
C ARG A 79 -10.08 -1.52 -7.49
N GLU A 80 -11.11 -1.11 -6.76
CA GLU A 80 -11.70 -1.86 -5.66
C GLU A 80 -10.82 -1.96 -4.41
N THR A 81 -9.59 -1.44 -4.41
CA THR A 81 -8.73 -1.55 -3.24
C THR A 81 -9.29 -0.83 -2.02
N THR A 82 -10.01 0.28 -2.22
CA THR A 82 -10.61 1.02 -1.10
C THR A 82 -11.60 0.14 -0.33
N LEU A 83 -12.47 -0.56 -1.06
CA LEU A 83 -13.46 -1.42 -0.44
C LEU A 83 -12.81 -2.61 0.26
N ARG A 84 -11.83 -3.21 -0.39
CA ARG A 84 -11.07 -4.32 0.20
C ARG A 84 -10.25 -3.87 1.41
N ALA A 85 -9.70 -2.66 1.36
CA ALA A 85 -8.96 -2.11 2.47
C ALA A 85 -9.86 -1.92 3.70
N ARG A 86 -11.10 -1.49 3.50
CA ARG A 86 -12.06 -1.39 4.60
C ARG A 86 -12.33 -2.77 5.20
N SER A 87 -12.51 -3.78 4.36
CA SER A 87 -12.75 -5.14 4.84
C SER A 87 -11.56 -5.64 5.64
N LEU A 88 -10.35 -5.40 5.16
CA LEU A 88 -9.13 -5.80 5.85
C LEU A 88 -8.99 -5.06 7.19
N TYR A 89 -9.25 -3.76 7.19
CA TYR A 89 -9.21 -2.98 8.43
C TYR A 89 -10.16 -3.54 9.48
N PHE A 90 -11.41 -3.83 9.08
CA PHE A 90 -12.41 -4.35 10.02
C PHE A 90 -12.17 -5.81 10.39
N ALA A 91 -11.39 -6.56 9.63
CA ALA A 91 -10.94 -7.87 10.06
C ALA A 91 -9.98 -7.76 11.24
N ASP A 92 -9.09 -6.74 11.21
CA ASP A 92 -8.17 -6.47 12.31
C ASP A 92 -8.84 -5.73 13.47
N HIS A 93 -9.86 -4.91 13.16
CA HIS A 93 -10.55 -4.05 14.13
C HIS A 93 -12.06 -4.24 13.99
N PRO A 94 -12.62 -5.38 14.46
CA PRO A 94 -14.04 -5.65 14.29
C PRO A 94 -14.91 -4.55 14.90
N PRO A 95 -16.01 -4.17 14.21
CA PRO A 95 -16.97 -3.22 14.78
C PRO A 95 -17.53 -3.73 16.09
N ARG A 96 -17.85 -2.83 17.00
CA ARG A 96 -18.40 -3.15 18.31
C ARG A 96 -19.78 -2.56 18.50
N GLY A 97 -20.58 -3.19 19.37
CA GLY A 97 -21.89 -2.71 19.70
C GLY A 97 -22.83 -2.71 18.50
N TRP A 98 -23.67 -1.66 18.39
CA TRP A 98 -24.64 -1.54 17.31
C TRP A 98 -23.99 -1.48 15.92
N ARG A 99 -22.72 -1.10 15.82
CA ARG A 99 -22.04 -0.99 14.55
C ARG A 99 -21.90 -2.33 13.86
N ARG A 100 -21.99 -3.42 14.61
CA ARG A 100 -21.95 -4.76 14.00
C ARG A 100 -23.15 -5.05 13.13
N LEU A 101 -24.24 -4.30 13.29
CA LEU A 101 -25.46 -4.46 12.52
C LEU A 101 -25.39 -3.70 11.18
N ILE A 102 -24.36 -2.89 10.98
CA ILE A 102 -24.19 -2.11 9.76
C ILE A 102 -23.25 -2.87 8.82
N PRO A 103 -23.64 -3.07 7.55
CA PRO A 103 -22.74 -3.71 6.58
C PRO A 103 -21.38 -3.02 6.52
N LEU A 104 -20.30 -3.76 6.44
CA LEU A 104 -18.95 -3.21 6.45
C LEU A 104 -18.71 -2.18 5.35
N GLY A 105 -19.32 -2.38 4.18
CA GLY A 105 -19.18 -1.43 3.09
C GLY A 105 -19.77 -0.06 3.37
N MET A 106 -20.66 0.05 4.38
CA MET A 106 -21.30 1.30 4.77
C MET A 106 -20.66 1.92 6.01
N GLN A 107 -19.69 1.25 6.61
CA GLN A 107 -18.98 1.79 7.76
C GLN A 107 -17.72 2.51 7.32
N LEU A 108 -17.39 3.59 8.03
CA LEU A 108 -16.15 4.32 7.79
C LEU A 108 -15.18 3.98 8.91
N PRO A 109 -13.93 3.63 8.59
CA PRO A 109 -12.91 3.42 9.62
C PRO A 109 -12.66 4.71 10.39
N PRO A 110 -12.30 4.64 11.67
CA PRO A 110 -12.02 5.82 12.47
C PRO A 110 -10.71 6.51 12.10
N ARG A 111 -9.90 5.93 11.24
CA ARG A 111 -8.64 6.51 10.76
C ARG A 111 -8.46 6.25 9.28
N PRO A 112 -7.55 6.96 8.60
CA PRO A 112 -7.23 6.67 7.21
C PRO A 112 -6.76 5.22 7.05
N ILE A 113 -7.10 4.60 5.91
CA ILE A 113 -6.78 3.20 5.61
C ILE A 113 -5.82 3.06 4.43
N ASP A 114 -5.05 4.11 4.14
CA ASP A 114 -4.12 4.10 3.01
C ASP A 114 -3.02 3.05 3.17
N ASP A 115 -2.64 2.74 4.40
CA ASP A 115 -1.67 1.68 4.68
C ASP A 115 -2.24 0.30 4.34
N TYR A 116 -3.53 0.07 4.61
CA TYR A 116 -4.18 -1.19 4.23
C TYR A 116 -4.36 -1.29 2.72
N ALA A 117 -4.61 -0.17 2.05
CA ALA A 117 -4.64 -0.15 0.60
C ALA A 117 -3.26 -0.51 0.04
N ALA A 118 -2.18 -0.04 0.66
CA ALA A 118 -0.83 -0.39 0.26
C ALA A 118 -0.55 -1.90 0.41
N VAL A 119 -1.10 -2.54 1.45
CA VAL A 119 -1.00 -3.99 1.60
C VAL A 119 -1.64 -4.70 0.41
N LEU A 120 -2.83 -4.27 0.01
CA LEU A 120 -3.55 -4.88 -1.11
C LEU A 120 -2.84 -4.67 -2.44
N ILE A 121 -2.25 -3.49 -2.63
CA ILE A 121 -1.45 -3.19 -3.81
C ILE A 121 -0.26 -4.14 -3.89
N ALA A 122 0.44 -4.33 -2.79
CA ALA A 122 1.58 -5.23 -2.74
C ALA A 122 1.15 -6.69 -2.99
N ARG A 123 0.04 -7.11 -2.39
CA ARG A 123 -0.48 -8.47 -2.61
C ARG A 123 -0.88 -8.70 -4.05
N ARG A 124 -1.46 -7.70 -4.69
CA ARG A 124 -1.82 -7.81 -6.11
C ARG A 124 -0.58 -7.94 -6.98
N TYR A 125 0.45 -7.16 -6.68
CA TYR A 125 1.72 -7.28 -7.36
C TYR A 125 2.28 -8.71 -7.26
N LEU A 126 2.24 -9.28 -6.07
CA LEU A 126 2.72 -10.64 -5.85
C LEU A 126 1.88 -11.68 -6.60
N ALA A 127 0.56 -11.49 -6.60
CA ALA A 127 -0.36 -12.41 -7.30
C ALA A 127 -0.12 -12.42 -8.80
N ASP A 128 0.31 -11.30 -9.36
CA ASP A 128 0.59 -11.17 -10.80
C ASP A 128 2.03 -11.55 -11.16
N GLY A 129 2.73 -12.22 -10.26
CA GLY A 129 4.09 -12.68 -10.52
C GLY A 129 5.15 -11.60 -10.56
N GLY A 130 4.84 -10.42 -10.02
CA GLY A 130 5.79 -9.34 -9.95
C GLY A 130 5.96 -8.53 -11.24
N ASN A 131 5.12 -8.78 -12.26
CA ASN A 131 5.21 -8.11 -13.55
C ASN A 131 4.05 -7.18 -13.86
N HIS A 132 3.14 -7.03 -12.95
CA HIS A 132 1.93 -6.27 -13.20
C HIS A 132 2.27 -4.78 -13.40
N GLY A 133 1.77 -4.20 -14.50
CA GLY A 133 1.95 -2.79 -14.78
C GLY A 133 3.33 -2.39 -15.27
N VAL A 134 4.30 -3.29 -15.27
CA VAL A 134 5.67 -2.96 -15.68
C VAL A 134 5.77 -2.73 -17.18
N LYS A 135 4.93 -3.40 -17.93
CA LYS A 135 4.97 -3.35 -19.39
C LYS A 135 4.19 -2.18 -19.96
N GLY A 136 3.95 -1.22 -19.16
CA GLY A 136 3.30 -0.01 -19.63
C GLY A 136 4.19 0.79 -20.53
#